data_b66358a570d2d70594e91fc870e7373a
#
_entry.id   b66358a570d2d70594e91fc870e7373a
#
_cell.length_a   1.000
_cell.length_b   1.000
_cell.length_c   1.000
_cell.angle_alpha   90.00
_cell.angle_beta   90.00
_cell.angle_gamma   90.00
#
_symmetry.space_group_name_H-M   'P 1'
#
loop_
_entity.id
_entity.type
_entity.pdbx_description
1 polymer ?
#
loop_
_entity_poly.entity_id
_entity_poly.type
_entity_poly.pdbx_seq_one_letter_code
_entity_poly.pdbx_strand_id
1 'polypeptide(L)'
;MLPLQNGYTVARHIRDAHLNVPILMLTAKSDIDDKVKGLNSGADYYLTKPFDSRELLACVNALLRRQGSQVNELVFGNTRLDLESASLICADNSIRLSAREFDVMRLLMVHGTNHISKEALLTKVWGFDSNAVENHVEVYVTFLRKKLASIGSDVRIEAVRRLGYHLECDEKC
;
A
#
# COMPACT_ATOMS: atom_id res chain seq x y z
N MET A 1 -20.52 13.66 -12.63
CA MET A 1 -19.98 14.99 -13.01
C MET A 1 -19.49 15.65 -11.72
N LEU A 2 -18.29 16.17 -11.72
CA LEU A 2 -17.81 17.01 -10.62
C LEU A 2 -18.57 18.34 -10.69
N PRO A 3 -19.15 18.84 -9.60
CA PRO A 3 -20.10 19.94 -9.66
C PRO A 3 -19.53 21.31 -10.05
N LEU A 4 -18.21 21.47 -10.13
CA LEU A 4 -17.54 22.76 -10.40
C LEU A 4 -16.40 22.71 -11.43
N GLN A 5 -15.87 21.53 -11.80
CA GLN A 5 -14.79 21.42 -12.78
C GLN A 5 -14.91 20.15 -13.62
N ASN A 6 -14.53 20.25 -14.90
CA ASN A 6 -14.43 19.12 -15.79
C ASN A 6 -13.14 18.32 -15.47
N GLY A 7 -13.21 16.99 -15.44
CA GLY A 7 -12.05 16.12 -15.17
C GLY A 7 -10.84 16.38 -16.07
N TYR A 8 -11.06 16.80 -17.31
CA TYR A 8 -9.98 17.23 -18.23
C TYR A 8 -9.22 18.46 -17.72
N THR A 9 -9.95 19.41 -17.14
CA THR A 9 -9.34 20.62 -16.55
C THR A 9 -8.53 20.28 -15.31
N VAL A 10 -9.03 19.35 -14.46
CA VAL A 10 -8.30 18.88 -13.28
C VAL A 10 -7.01 18.19 -13.69
N ALA A 11 -7.04 17.29 -14.68
CA ALA A 11 -5.84 16.61 -15.18
C ALA A 11 -4.79 17.62 -15.69
N ARG A 12 -5.23 18.63 -16.44
CA ARG A 12 -4.34 19.69 -16.92
C ARG A 12 -3.73 20.49 -15.78
N HIS A 13 -4.50 20.93 -14.79
CA HIS A 13 -3.98 21.68 -13.64
C HIS A 13 -2.94 20.87 -12.86
N ILE A 14 -3.12 19.54 -12.71
CA ILE A 14 -2.13 18.68 -12.08
C ILE A 14 -0.81 18.68 -12.86
N ARG A 15 -0.86 18.65 -14.21
CA ARG A 15 0.33 18.72 -15.07
C ARG A 15 0.98 20.09 -15.08
N ASP A 16 0.18 21.14 -15.12
CA ASP A 16 0.67 22.53 -15.06
C ASP A 16 1.39 22.81 -13.72
N ALA A 17 0.95 22.15 -12.65
CA ALA A 17 1.63 22.18 -11.36
C ALA A 17 2.90 21.29 -11.31
N HIS A 18 3.34 20.71 -12.45
CA HIS A 18 4.51 19.81 -12.56
C HIS A 18 4.45 18.57 -11.65
N LEU A 19 3.24 18.14 -11.27
CA LEU A 19 3.05 16.93 -10.47
C LEU A 19 3.04 15.69 -11.37
N ASN A 20 4.02 14.79 -11.19
CA ASN A 20 4.16 13.54 -11.95
C ASN A 20 3.33 12.39 -11.37
N VAL A 21 2.18 12.68 -10.76
CA VAL A 21 1.28 11.62 -10.26
C VAL A 21 0.55 10.94 -11.41
N PRO A 22 0.35 9.61 -11.38
CA PRO A 22 -0.46 8.92 -12.38
C PRO A 22 -1.92 9.38 -12.31
N ILE A 23 -2.53 9.60 -13.47
CA ILE A 23 -3.92 10.05 -13.57
C ILE A 23 -4.71 9.02 -14.37
N LEU A 24 -5.66 8.34 -13.71
CA LEU A 24 -6.64 7.47 -14.34
C LEU A 24 -7.99 8.19 -14.40
N MET A 25 -8.51 8.40 -15.62
CA MET A 25 -9.84 8.99 -15.81
C MET A 25 -10.91 7.91 -15.88
N LEU A 26 -11.95 8.01 -15.01
CA LEU A 26 -13.12 7.16 -15.01
C LEU A 26 -14.33 7.93 -15.53
N THR A 27 -14.89 7.52 -16.67
CA THR A 27 -15.89 8.31 -17.38
C THR A 27 -16.98 7.45 -18.02
N ALA A 28 -18.17 8.04 -18.23
CA ALA A 28 -19.24 7.41 -19.01
C ALA A 28 -19.08 7.65 -20.52
N LYS A 29 -18.13 8.50 -20.93
CA LYS A 29 -17.91 8.85 -22.35
C LYS A 29 -17.02 7.79 -23.00
N SER A 30 -17.55 7.14 -24.04
CA SER A 30 -16.88 6.04 -24.77
C SER A 30 -16.31 6.45 -26.12
N ASP A 31 -16.64 7.66 -26.61
CA ASP A 31 -16.22 8.12 -27.92
C ASP A 31 -14.70 8.30 -28.02
N ILE A 32 -14.16 7.99 -29.20
CA ILE A 32 -12.71 8.06 -29.46
C ILE A 32 -12.19 9.49 -29.26
N ASP A 33 -12.95 10.49 -29.68
CA ASP A 33 -12.58 11.90 -29.52
C ASP A 33 -12.47 12.32 -28.05
N ASP A 34 -13.36 11.81 -27.19
CA ASP A 34 -13.30 12.08 -25.75
C ASP A 34 -12.12 11.36 -25.08
N LYS A 35 -11.76 10.15 -25.55
CA LYS A 35 -10.55 9.43 -25.08
C LYS A 35 -9.27 10.19 -25.47
N VAL A 36 -9.18 10.64 -26.72
CA VAL A 36 -8.04 11.43 -27.22
C VAL A 36 -7.92 12.75 -26.45
N LYS A 37 -9.04 13.46 -26.21
CA LYS A 37 -9.05 14.67 -25.37
C LYS A 37 -8.59 14.41 -23.94
N GLY A 38 -9.00 13.26 -23.35
CA GLY A 38 -8.61 12.86 -22.01
C GLY A 38 -7.10 12.65 -21.88
N LEU A 39 -6.53 11.88 -22.79
CA LEU A 39 -5.09 11.61 -22.84
C LEU A 39 -4.28 12.91 -23.11
N ASN A 40 -4.74 13.74 -24.06
CA ASN A 40 -4.09 15.01 -24.36
C ASN A 40 -4.21 16.05 -23.22
N SER A 41 -5.14 15.88 -22.28
CA SER A 41 -5.24 16.72 -21.08
C SER A 41 -4.28 16.31 -19.96
N GLY A 42 -3.44 15.28 -20.18
CA GLY A 42 -2.43 14.81 -19.24
C GLY A 42 -2.83 13.58 -18.43
N ALA A 43 -3.94 12.92 -18.79
CA ALA A 43 -4.26 11.62 -18.20
C ALA A 43 -3.34 10.52 -18.76
N ASP A 44 -2.92 9.56 -17.90
CA ASP A 44 -2.09 8.43 -18.31
C ASP A 44 -2.92 7.24 -18.78
N TYR A 45 -4.16 7.17 -18.34
CA TYR A 45 -5.10 6.12 -18.74
C TYR A 45 -6.55 6.61 -18.69
N TYR A 46 -7.42 5.91 -19.43
CA TYR A 46 -8.82 6.26 -19.59
C TYR A 46 -9.67 5.00 -19.53
N LEU A 47 -10.57 4.90 -18.55
CA LEU A 47 -11.42 3.74 -18.33
C LEU A 47 -12.89 4.13 -18.40
N THR A 48 -13.66 3.47 -19.26
CA THR A 48 -15.07 3.80 -19.51
C THR A 48 -16.00 3.03 -18.58
N LYS A 49 -17.02 3.71 -18.07
CA LYS A 49 -18.11 3.09 -17.29
C LYS A 49 -19.16 2.47 -18.23
N PRO A 50 -19.71 1.27 -17.90
CA PRO A 50 -19.38 0.45 -16.74
C PRO A 50 -18.06 -0.30 -16.93
N PHE A 51 -17.29 -0.51 -15.83
CA PHE A 51 -16.04 -1.27 -15.82
C PHE A 51 -16.09 -2.37 -14.76
N ASP A 52 -15.35 -3.46 -14.98
CA ASP A 52 -15.11 -4.50 -13.98
C ASP A 52 -14.07 -4.03 -12.96
N SER A 53 -14.26 -4.36 -11.68
CA SER A 53 -13.30 -4.00 -10.61
C SER A 53 -11.90 -4.58 -10.85
N ARG A 54 -11.80 -5.74 -11.51
CA ARG A 54 -10.53 -6.37 -11.89
C ARG A 54 -9.81 -5.56 -12.97
N GLU A 55 -10.56 -4.98 -13.93
CA GLU A 55 -10.01 -4.09 -14.95
C GLU A 55 -9.47 -2.80 -14.33
N LEU A 56 -10.23 -2.18 -13.41
CA LEU A 56 -9.78 -1.01 -12.67
C LEU A 56 -8.47 -1.28 -11.91
N LEU A 57 -8.41 -2.39 -11.17
CA LEU A 57 -7.20 -2.78 -10.44
C LEU A 57 -6.00 -3.04 -11.36
N ALA A 58 -6.23 -3.68 -12.51
CA ALA A 58 -5.17 -3.90 -13.50
C ALA A 58 -4.62 -2.58 -14.06
N CYS A 59 -5.50 -1.62 -14.36
CA CYS A 59 -5.10 -0.29 -14.84
C CYS A 59 -4.29 0.48 -13.78
N VAL A 60 -4.76 0.49 -12.53
CA VAL A 60 -4.05 1.13 -11.42
C VAL A 60 -2.65 0.53 -11.24
N ASN A 61 -2.55 -0.81 -11.20
CA ASN A 61 -1.27 -1.49 -11.09
C ASN A 61 -0.33 -1.21 -12.27
N ALA A 62 -0.87 -1.11 -13.51
CA ALA A 62 -0.10 -0.78 -14.68
C ALA A 62 0.46 0.65 -14.63
N LEU A 63 -0.34 1.60 -14.13
CA LEU A 63 0.09 3.00 -13.98
C LEU A 63 1.17 3.16 -12.91
N LEU A 64 1.04 2.46 -11.80
CA LEU A 64 2.05 2.46 -10.72
C LEU A 64 3.39 1.88 -11.21
N ARG A 65 3.37 0.83 -12.05
CA ARG A 65 4.60 0.28 -12.66
C ARG A 65 5.32 1.27 -13.57
N ARG A 66 4.59 2.12 -14.33
CA ARG A 66 5.19 3.08 -15.27
C ARG A 66 6.01 4.19 -14.61
N GLN A 67 5.73 4.51 -13.37
CA GLN A 67 6.49 5.54 -12.62
C GLN A 67 7.85 5.07 -12.10
N GLY A 68 8.26 3.84 -12.39
CA GLY A 68 9.48 3.27 -11.79
C GLY A 68 9.33 3.04 -10.27
N SER A 69 8.21 3.43 -9.70
CA SER A 69 7.76 3.06 -8.37
C SER A 69 6.93 1.77 -8.49
N GLN A 70 7.56 0.66 -8.89
CA GLN A 70 7.16 -0.59 -8.27
C GLN A 70 7.44 -0.35 -6.79
N VAL A 71 6.41 0.00 -6.02
CA VAL A 71 6.47 -0.18 -4.58
C VAL A 71 6.39 -1.70 -4.39
N ASN A 72 7.45 -2.38 -4.88
CA ASN A 72 7.64 -3.81 -4.59
C ASN A 72 8.20 -3.97 -3.18
N GLU A 73 8.46 -2.87 -2.49
CA GLU A 73 8.98 -2.87 -1.13
C GLU A 73 8.34 -1.77 -0.30
N LEU A 74 8.15 -2.05 0.97
CA LEU A 74 7.85 -1.06 2.01
C LEU A 74 9.10 -0.86 2.85
N VAL A 75 9.42 0.38 3.17
CA VAL A 75 10.62 0.71 3.96
C VAL A 75 10.21 1.40 5.24
N PHE A 76 10.79 0.97 6.36
CA PHE A 76 10.67 1.63 7.66
C PHE A 76 11.98 1.45 8.42
N GLY A 77 12.59 2.55 8.91
CA GLY A 77 13.93 2.51 9.48
C GLY A 77 14.95 1.90 8.51
N ASN A 78 15.78 0.99 8.99
CA ASN A 78 16.77 0.26 8.17
C ASN A 78 16.21 -1.01 7.50
N THR A 79 14.91 -1.27 7.58
CA THR A 79 14.28 -2.53 7.15
C THR A 79 13.37 -2.33 5.95
N ARG A 80 13.48 -3.23 4.98
CA ARG A 80 12.61 -3.30 3.80
C ARG A 80 11.79 -4.58 3.83
N LEU A 81 10.53 -4.49 3.48
CA LEU A 81 9.66 -5.63 3.19
C LEU A 81 9.48 -5.73 1.68
N ASP A 82 10.09 -6.72 1.08
CA ASP A 82 9.90 -7.05 -0.33
C ASP A 82 8.54 -7.73 -0.50
N LEU A 83 7.67 -7.11 -1.29
CA LEU A 83 6.28 -7.56 -1.47
C LEU A 83 6.15 -8.72 -2.46
N GLU A 84 7.16 -8.94 -3.31
CA GLU A 84 7.15 -10.01 -4.29
C GLU A 84 7.67 -11.33 -3.66
N SER A 85 8.79 -11.27 -2.97
CA SER A 85 9.40 -12.43 -2.31
C SER A 85 8.81 -12.73 -0.92
N ALA A 86 8.00 -11.82 -0.37
CA ALA A 86 7.50 -11.85 1.00
C ALA A 86 8.64 -11.97 2.03
N SER A 87 9.69 -11.16 1.87
CA SER A 87 10.89 -11.23 2.71
C SER A 87 11.18 -9.89 3.40
N LEU A 88 11.60 -9.96 4.65
CA LEU A 88 12.22 -8.83 5.36
C LEU A 88 13.70 -8.80 5.03
N ILE A 89 14.23 -7.61 4.75
CA ILE A 89 15.62 -7.38 4.37
C ILE A 89 16.16 -6.23 5.22
N CYS A 90 17.32 -6.45 5.83
CA CYS A 90 18.07 -5.44 6.56
C CYS A 90 19.55 -5.60 6.23
N ALA A 91 20.14 -4.60 5.59
CA ALA A 91 21.49 -4.66 5.00
C ALA A 91 21.63 -5.93 4.11
N ASP A 92 22.59 -6.82 4.43
CA ASP A 92 22.84 -8.06 3.69
C ASP A 92 22.03 -9.26 4.20
N ASN A 93 21.26 -9.09 5.28
CA ASN A 93 20.45 -10.15 5.87
C ASN A 93 19.02 -10.13 5.35
N SER A 94 18.48 -11.30 5.09
CA SER A 94 17.08 -11.45 4.68
C SER A 94 16.44 -12.67 5.34
N ILE A 95 15.13 -12.57 5.60
CA ILE A 95 14.33 -13.67 6.14
C ILE A 95 12.94 -13.67 5.51
N ARG A 96 12.53 -14.84 5.03
CA ARG A 96 11.20 -15.03 4.42
C ARG A 96 10.12 -15.09 5.49
N LEU A 97 8.97 -14.46 5.19
CA LEU A 97 7.78 -14.48 6.01
C LEU A 97 6.79 -15.54 5.52
N SER A 98 6.05 -16.15 6.44
CA SER A 98 4.84 -16.88 6.09
C SER A 98 3.74 -15.91 5.64
N ALA A 99 2.69 -16.41 4.99
CA ALA A 99 1.62 -15.55 4.47
C ALA A 99 1.00 -14.64 5.55
N ARG A 100 0.74 -15.17 6.75
CA ARG A 100 0.16 -14.38 7.84
C ARG A 100 1.15 -13.39 8.48
N GLU A 101 2.41 -13.77 8.63
CA GLU A 101 3.47 -12.85 9.07
C GLU A 101 3.62 -11.70 8.07
N PHE A 102 3.60 -11.99 6.78
CA PHE A 102 3.66 -11.00 5.71
C PHE A 102 2.49 -10.02 5.77
N ASP A 103 1.25 -10.51 5.88
CA ASP A 103 0.07 -9.66 5.95
C ASP A 103 0.10 -8.74 7.18
N VAL A 104 0.48 -9.25 8.35
CA VAL A 104 0.63 -8.45 9.58
C VAL A 104 1.73 -7.41 9.41
N MET A 105 2.92 -7.81 8.95
CA MET A 105 4.06 -6.90 8.78
C MET A 105 3.77 -5.80 7.75
N ARG A 106 3.14 -6.15 6.64
CA ARG A 106 2.71 -5.19 5.61
C ARG A 106 1.77 -4.13 6.18
N LEU A 107 0.80 -4.53 6.98
CA LEU A 107 -0.11 -3.59 7.63
C LEU A 107 0.62 -2.68 8.63
N LEU A 108 1.53 -3.22 9.42
CA LEU A 108 2.34 -2.43 10.35
C LEU A 108 3.23 -1.42 9.60
N MET A 109 3.90 -1.82 8.53
CA MET A 109 4.74 -0.91 7.73
C MET A 109 3.93 0.18 7.03
N VAL A 110 2.73 -0.13 6.51
CA VAL A 110 1.84 0.88 5.93
C VAL A 110 1.38 1.91 6.97
N HIS A 111 1.17 1.50 8.23
CA HIS A 111 0.77 2.41 9.31
C HIS A 111 1.98 3.14 9.93
N GLY A 112 3.18 2.55 9.85
CA GLY A 112 4.42 3.11 10.39
C GLY A 112 4.30 3.40 11.89
N THR A 113 4.49 4.65 12.29
CA THR A 113 4.35 5.14 13.67
C THR A 113 2.90 5.29 14.13
N ASN A 114 1.92 5.19 13.21
CA ASN A 114 0.51 5.25 13.57
C ASN A 114 0.03 3.90 14.12
N HIS A 115 -0.80 3.94 15.15
CA HIS A 115 -1.32 2.75 15.81
C HIS A 115 -2.36 2.03 14.92
N ILE A 116 -2.29 0.71 14.88
CA ILE A 116 -3.33 -0.16 14.34
C ILE A 116 -3.84 -1.07 15.45
N SER A 117 -5.18 -1.08 15.66
CA SER A 117 -5.78 -1.88 16.73
C SER A 117 -5.66 -3.39 16.46
N LYS A 118 -5.69 -4.21 17.53
CA LYS A 118 -5.71 -5.67 17.40
C LYS A 118 -6.89 -6.17 16.58
N GLU A 119 -8.07 -5.59 16.79
CA GLU A 119 -9.28 -5.92 16.03
C GLU A 119 -9.12 -5.61 14.55
N ALA A 120 -8.53 -4.45 14.21
CA ALA A 120 -8.28 -4.08 12.82
C ALA A 120 -7.28 -5.03 12.15
N LEU A 121 -6.20 -5.43 12.84
CA LEU A 121 -5.26 -6.44 12.36
C LEU A 121 -5.96 -7.80 12.17
N LEU A 122 -6.74 -8.24 13.16
CA LEU A 122 -7.46 -9.49 13.11
C LEU A 122 -8.40 -9.54 11.90
N THR A 123 -9.24 -8.52 11.74
CA THR A 123 -10.22 -8.43 10.65
C THR A 123 -9.55 -8.37 9.28
N LYS A 124 -8.49 -7.55 9.13
CA LYS A 124 -7.81 -7.38 7.83
C LYS A 124 -7.00 -8.61 7.41
N VAL A 125 -6.44 -9.38 8.36
CA VAL A 125 -5.58 -10.52 8.06
C VAL A 125 -6.36 -11.84 8.03
N TRP A 126 -7.34 -12.02 8.90
CA TRP A 126 -8.10 -13.29 9.01
C TRP A 126 -9.54 -13.20 8.48
N GLY A 127 -10.09 -11.98 8.33
CA GLY A 127 -11.48 -11.78 7.91
C GLY A 127 -12.48 -11.80 9.06
N PHE A 128 -13.71 -11.33 8.80
CA PHE A 128 -14.77 -11.24 9.81
C PHE A 128 -15.31 -12.61 10.26
N ASP A 129 -15.32 -13.61 9.38
CA ASP A 129 -15.91 -14.94 9.63
C ASP A 129 -14.89 -15.97 10.15
N SER A 130 -13.70 -15.53 10.52
CA SER A 130 -12.68 -16.44 11.02
C SER A 130 -12.87 -16.75 12.50
N ASN A 131 -12.55 -18.00 12.90
CA ASN A 131 -12.45 -18.38 14.32
C ASN A 131 -11.16 -17.85 14.99
N ALA A 132 -10.48 -16.90 14.34
CA ALA A 132 -9.28 -16.30 14.89
C ALA A 132 -9.65 -15.34 16.04
N VAL A 133 -8.88 -15.40 17.11
CA VAL A 133 -9.03 -14.55 18.30
C VAL A 133 -7.82 -13.63 18.44
N GLU A 134 -7.91 -12.60 19.26
CA GLU A 134 -6.83 -11.60 19.45
C GLU A 134 -5.46 -12.23 19.78
N ASN A 135 -5.41 -13.37 20.44
CA ASN A 135 -4.18 -14.09 20.71
C ASN A 135 -3.41 -14.48 19.44
N HIS A 136 -4.08 -14.67 18.30
CA HIS A 136 -3.37 -14.93 17.05
C HIS A 136 -2.50 -13.75 16.64
N VAL A 137 -2.99 -12.51 16.79
CA VAL A 137 -2.20 -11.30 16.49
C VAL A 137 -0.94 -11.26 17.36
N GLU A 138 -1.06 -11.56 18.67
CA GLU A 138 0.06 -11.54 19.61
C GLU A 138 1.14 -12.58 19.26
N VAL A 139 0.71 -13.76 18.83
CA VAL A 139 1.64 -14.82 18.38
C VAL A 139 2.43 -14.37 17.16
N TYR A 140 1.74 -13.82 16.13
CA TYR A 140 2.42 -13.36 14.92
C TYR A 140 3.30 -12.13 15.15
N VAL A 141 2.89 -11.21 16.01
CA VAL A 141 3.76 -10.10 16.44
C VAL A 141 5.02 -10.64 17.14
N THR A 142 4.89 -11.67 17.96
CA THR A 142 6.05 -12.30 18.61
C THR A 142 7.00 -12.94 17.60
N PHE A 143 6.47 -13.63 16.59
CA PHE A 143 7.30 -14.19 15.52
C PHE A 143 8.01 -13.10 14.71
N LEU A 144 7.32 -12.03 14.37
CA LEU A 144 7.89 -10.90 13.64
C LEU A 144 8.99 -10.20 14.44
N ARG A 145 8.82 -9.98 15.75
CA ARG A 145 9.87 -9.42 16.62
C ARG A 145 11.14 -10.27 16.59
N LYS A 146 11.00 -11.61 16.67
CA LYS A 146 12.15 -12.53 16.58
C LYS A 146 12.84 -12.43 15.21
N LYS A 147 12.07 -12.33 14.12
CA LYS A 147 12.61 -12.23 12.77
C LYS A 147 13.31 -10.88 12.54
N LEU A 148 12.74 -9.76 12.99
CA LEU A 148 13.39 -8.45 12.93
C LEU A 148 14.74 -8.47 13.70
N ALA A 149 14.75 -9.00 14.90
CA ALA A 149 15.99 -9.16 15.69
C ALA A 149 17.02 -10.04 14.98
N SER A 150 16.59 -11.16 14.33
CA SER A 150 17.50 -12.09 13.66
C SER A 150 18.22 -11.52 12.45
N ILE A 151 17.65 -10.49 11.78
CA ILE A 151 18.27 -9.81 10.63
C ILE A 151 19.03 -8.55 11.04
N GLY A 152 19.08 -8.21 12.33
CA GLY A 152 19.76 -6.98 12.81
C GLY A 152 18.97 -5.70 12.53
N SER A 153 17.65 -5.79 12.44
CA SER A 153 16.78 -4.62 12.25
C SER A 153 16.75 -3.74 13.50
N ASP A 154 16.77 -2.42 13.32
CA ASP A 154 16.50 -1.43 14.36
C ASP A 154 15.00 -1.18 14.57
N VAL A 155 14.18 -1.77 13.73
CA VAL A 155 12.71 -1.64 13.80
C VAL A 155 12.14 -2.51 14.92
N ARG A 156 11.32 -1.90 15.74
CA ARG A 156 10.60 -2.55 16.83
C ARG A 156 9.09 -2.45 16.62
N ILE A 157 8.38 -3.51 16.97
CA ILE A 157 6.92 -3.52 17.02
C ILE A 157 6.51 -3.24 18.46
N GLU A 158 6.05 -2.02 18.73
CA GLU A 158 5.61 -1.61 20.05
C GLU A 158 4.11 -1.84 20.24
N ALA A 159 3.74 -2.18 21.47
CA ALA A 159 2.36 -2.41 21.87
C ALA A 159 1.92 -1.32 22.84
N VAL A 160 0.87 -0.57 22.47
CA VAL A 160 0.29 0.44 23.36
C VAL A 160 -1.07 -0.03 23.84
N ARG A 161 -1.24 -0.04 25.15
CA ARG A 161 -2.48 -0.50 25.79
C ARG A 161 -3.70 0.25 25.24
N ARG A 162 -4.72 -0.48 24.78
CA ARG A 162 -5.97 0.02 24.18
C ARG A 162 -5.84 0.65 22.78
N LEU A 163 -4.63 0.92 22.27
CA LEU A 163 -4.42 1.48 20.93
C LEU A 163 -3.98 0.44 19.91
N GLY A 164 -3.27 -0.62 20.33
CA GLY A 164 -2.80 -1.68 19.45
C GLY A 164 -1.29 -1.66 19.24
N TYR A 165 -0.85 -1.78 18.00
CA TYR A 165 0.57 -1.88 17.64
C TYR A 165 0.97 -0.77 16.68
N HIS A 166 2.24 -0.39 16.73
CA HIS A 166 2.90 0.52 15.79
C HIS A 166 4.37 0.14 15.64
N LEU A 167 5.04 0.74 14.67
CA LEU A 167 6.47 0.57 14.49
C LEU A 167 7.23 1.75 15.10
N GLU A 168 8.37 1.42 15.70
CA GLU A 168 9.40 2.39 16.10
C GLU A 168 10.74 1.97 15.52
N CYS A 169 11.66 2.92 15.30
CA CYS A 169 13.06 2.67 14.98
C CYS A 169 13.95 3.54 15.86
N ASP A 170 15.18 3.09 16.08
CA ASP A 170 16.18 3.93 16.77
C ASP A 170 16.49 5.13 15.89
N GLU A 171 16.41 6.33 16.44
CA GLU A 171 16.57 7.61 15.74
C GLU A 171 17.87 7.65 14.93
N LYS A 172 17.77 7.33 13.65
CA LYS A 172 18.65 7.77 12.56
C LYS A 172 17.81 7.74 11.25
N CYS A 173 16.66 8.39 11.30
CA CYS A 173 15.92 8.72 10.07
C CYS A 173 16.22 10.16 9.69
#